data_441a457fa5ae815a8a424f30ea276d11
#
_entry.id   441a457fa5ae815a8a424f30ea276d11
#
_cell.length_a   1.000
_cell.length_b   1.000
_cell.length_c   1.000
_cell.angle_alpha   90.00
_cell.angle_beta   90.00
_cell.angle_gamma   90.00
#
_symmetry.space_group_name_H-M   'P 1'
#
loop_
_entity.id
_entity.type
_entity.pdbx_description
1 polymer ?
#
loop_
_entity_poly.entity_id
_entity_poly.type
_entity_poly.pdbx_seq_one_letter_code
_entity_poly.pdbx_strand_id
1 'polypeptide(L)'
;MAHIDAGKTTTTERILYYTGKSHKIGEVHDGAATMDWMEQEQERGITITSAATTCSWNDHIINIIDTPGHVDFTVEVERSLRVLDGAVAVFDGVAGVEPQSETVWRQADKYKVPRMCFVNKLDRTGANFFMTVDMIKDRLGCYPLVTQLPIGSENNFCLLYTSPSPRD
;
A
#
# COMPACT_ATOMS: atom_id res chain seq x y z
N MET A 1 2.62 -3.14 -2.41
CA MET A 1 3.87 -2.48 -2.83
C MET A 1 3.95 -1.11 -2.19
N ALA A 2 5.08 -0.72 -1.62
CA ALA A 2 5.25 0.62 -1.02
C ALA A 2 6.73 0.85 -0.72
N HIS A 3 7.12 2.11 -0.48
CA HIS A 3 8.38 2.40 0.19
C HIS A 3 8.30 2.08 1.70
N ILE A 4 9.44 2.14 2.38
CA ILE A 4 9.53 1.92 3.83
C ILE A 4 8.63 2.93 4.54
N ASP A 5 7.95 2.50 5.59
CA ASP A 5 7.07 3.32 6.43
C ASP A 5 5.83 3.92 5.75
N ALA A 6 5.52 3.61 4.49
CA ALA A 6 4.27 4.06 3.85
C ALA A 6 2.99 3.48 4.48
N GLY A 7 3.13 2.48 5.36
CA GLY A 7 2.01 1.79 6.02
C GLY A 7 1.49 0.58 5.24
N LYS A 8 2.35 -0.10 4.49
CA LYS A 8 2.01 -1.30 3.72
C LYS A 8 1.46 -2.42 4.61
N THR A 9 2.23 -2.87 5.60
CA THR A 9 1.81 -3.92 6.55
C THR A 9 0.56 -3.49 7.34
N THR A 10 0.49 -2.23 7.78
CA THR A 10 -0.70 -1.69 8.44
C THR A 10 -1.95 -1.80 7.55
N THR A 11 -1.82 -1.50 6.25
CA THR A 11 -2.92 -1.62 5.29
C THR A 11 -3.36 -3.08 5.14
N THR A 12 -2.41 -4.01 5.04
CA THR A 12 -2.68 -5.46 4.97
C THR A 12 -3.39 -5.95 6.23
N GLU A 13 -2.91 -5.59 7.41
CA GLU A 13 -3.54 -5.95 8.70
C GLU A 13 -4.99 -5.42 8.80
N ARG A 14 -5.26 -4.21 8.33
CA ARG A 14 -6.62 -3.65 8.27
C ARG A 14 -7.53 -4.45 7.33
N ILE A 15 -7.03 -4.86 6.17
CA ILE A 15 -7.79 -5.72 5.25
C ILE A 15 -8.12 -7.05 5.93
N LEU A 16 -7.17 -7.69 6.60
CA LEU A 16 -7.37 -8.95 7.31
C LEU A 16 -8.38 -8.81 8.45
N TYR A 17 -8.35 -7.69 9.16
CA TYR A 17 -9.30 -7.40 10.22
C TYR A 17 -10.73 -7.23 9.67
N TYR A 18 -10.93 -6.38 8.66
CA TYR A 18 -12.26 -6.12 8.09
C TYR A 18 -12.85 -7.31 7.34
N THR A 19 -12.02 -8.21 6.82
CA THR A 19 -12.47 -9.47 6.20
C THR A 19 -12.73 -10.58 7.24
N GLY A 20 -12.55 -10.30 8.54
CA GLY A 20 -12.78 -11.26 9.62
C GLY A 20 -11.72 -12.35 9.74
N LYS A 21 -10.60 -12.21 9.01
CA LYS A 21 -9.49 -13.17 9.09
C LYS A 21 -8.68 -13.01 10.37
N SER A 22 -8.52 -11.77 10.84
CA SER A 22 -7.88 -11.46 12.13
C SER A 22 -8.92 -10.92 13.11
N HIS A 23 -8.86 -11.34 14.37
CA HIS A 23 -9.75 -10.88 15.45
C HIS A 23 -9.22 -9.63 16.18
N LYS A 24 -7.96 -9.28 15.95
CA LYS A 24 -7.33 -8.08 16.51
C LYS A 24 -6.71 -7.28 15.39
N ILE A 25 -6.73 -5.97 15.54
CA ILE A 25 -5.97 -5.07 14.69
C ILE A 25 -4.52 -5.18 15.18
N GLY A 26 -3.67 -5.84 14.37
CA GLY A 26 -2.23 -5.89 14.62
C GLY A 26 -1.62 -4.52 14.31
N GLU A 27 -0.87 -3.96 15.26
CA GLU A 27 -0.07 -2.77 15.02
C GLU A 27 1.40 -3.16 14.89
N VAL A 28 2.06 -2.64 13.85
CA VAL A 28 3.47 -2.96 13.56
C VAL A 28 4.38 -2.52 14.70
N HIS A 29 4.06 -1.38 15.33
CA HIS A 29 4.83 -0.84 16.45
C HIS A 29 4.74 -1.66 17.74
N ASP A 30 3.67 -2.44 17.90
CA ASP A 30 3.47 -3.30 19.07
C ASP A 30 3.94 -4.74 18.85
N GLY A 31 4.55 -5.04 17.69
CA GLY A 31 4.99 -6.40 17.34
C GLY A 31 3.84 -7.40 17.18
N ALA A 32 2.61 -6.92 17.03
CA ALA A 32 1.40 -7.73 16.99
C ALA A 32 0.87 -7.99 15.56
N ALA A 33 1.63 -7.59 14.52
CA ALA A 33 1.23 -7.76 13.14
C ALA A 33 1.31 -9.25 12.74
N THR A 34 0.22 -9.78 12.19
CA THR A 34 0.11 -11.20 11.78
C THR A 34 1.02 -11.52 10.59
N MET A 35 1.32 -10.52 9.76
CA MET A 35 2.13 -10.68 8.56
C MET A 35 3.64 -10.59 8.82
N ASP A 36 4.07 -9.96 9.91
CA ASP A 36 5.46 -9.87 10.33
C ASP A 36 5.75 -11.01 11.33
N TRP A 37 5.94 -12.21 10.81
CA TRP A 37 6.08 -13.43 11.63
C TRP A 37 7.52 -13.69 12.12
N MET A 38 8.53 -13.00 11.55
CA MET A 38 9.92 -13.11 11.98
C MET A 38 10.20 -12.11 13.11
N GLU A 39 10.92 -12.56 14.15
CA GLU A 39 11.33 -11.72 15.28
C GLU A 39 12.09 -10.45 14.82
N GLN A 40 12.93 -10.57 13.79
CA GLN A 40 13.65 -9.45 13.19
C GLN A 40 12.75 -8.44 12.45
N GLU A 41 11.62 -8.89 11.89
CA GLU A 41 10.62 -8.04 11.27
C GLU A 41 9.87 -7.24 12.33
N GLN A 42 9.51 -7.89 13.42
CA GLN A 42 8.81 -7.28 14.56
C GLN A 42 9.69 -6.23 15.27
N GLU A 43 10.97 -6.55 15.50
CA GLU A 43 11.91 -5.63 16.13
C GLU A 43 12.19 -4.38 15.29
N ARG A 44 12.26 -4.52 13.97
CA ARG A 44 12.60 -3.43 13.05
C ARG A 44 11.39 -2.72 12.47
N GLY A 45 10.19 -3.30 12.61
CA GLY A 45 8.96 -2.79 12.01
C GLY A 45 8.97 -2.78 10.47
N ILE A 46 9.78 -3.66 9.85
CA ILE A 46 9.90 -3.77 8.38
C ILE A 46 9.68 -5.21 7.93
N THR A 47 8.96 -5.40 6.83
CA THR A 47 8.81 -6.71 6.19
C THR A 47 10.10 -7.08 5.46
N ILE A 48 10.68 -8.23 5.81
CA ILE A 48 11.91 -8.76 5.20
C ILE A 48 11.56 -9.83 4.17
N THR A 49 10.63 -10.72 4.49
CA THR A 49 10.21 -11.84 3.64
C THR A 49 8.79 -11.62 3.15
N SER A 50 8.50 -11.98 1.90
CA SER A 50 7.13 -11.91 1.39
C SER A 50 6.21 -12.87 2.16
N ALA A 51 5.17 -12.32 2.78
CA ALA A 51 4.16 -13.10 3.48
C ALA A 51 2.91 -13.23 2.61
N ALA A 52 2.36 -14.43 2.52
CA ALA A 52 1.15 -14.71 1.76
C ALA A 52 0.01 -15.13 2.69
N THR A 53 -1.15 -14.57 2.49
CA THR A 53 -2.36 -14.94 3.24
C THR A 53 -3.59 -14.87 2.35
N THR A 54 -4.65 -15.55 2.75
CA THR A 54 -5.91 -15.61 2.00
C THR A 54 -7.04 -15.07 2.88
N CYS A 55 -7.86 -14.20 2.34
CA CYS A 55 -9.10 -13.75 2.96
C CYS A 55 -10.27 -13.85 1.97
N SER A 56 -11.50 -13.71 2.47
CA SER A 56 -12.71 -13.74 1.65
C SER A 56 -13.47 -12.42 1.81
N TRP A 57 -13.97 -11.89 0.70
CA TRP A 57 -14.78 -10.68 0.69
C TRP A 57 -15.78 -10.71 -0.45
N ASN A 58 -17.06 -10.46 -0.17
CA ASN A 58 -18.14 -10.44 -1.17
C ASN A 58 -18.13 -11.68 -2.11
N ASP A 59 -18.07 -12.87 -1.52
CA ASP A 59 -18.02 -14.16 -2.24
C ASP A 59 -16.79 -14.36 -3.15
N HIS A 60 -15.74 -13.53 -2.96
CA HIS A 60 -14.45 -13.67 -3.63
C HIS A 60 -13.38 -14.12 -2.66
N ILE A 61 -12.49 -14.96 -3.14
CA ILE A 61 -11.26 -15.34 -2.43
C ILE A 61 -10.15 -14.42 -2.90
N ILE A 62 -9.51 -13.73 -1.95
CA ILE A 62 -8.42 -12.79 -2.21
C ILE A 62 -7.15 -13.33 -1.58
N ASN A 63 -6.15 -13.61 -2.41
CA ASN A 63 -4.82 -13.99 -1.98
C ASN A 63 -3.95 -12.72 -1.91
N ILE A 64 -3.50 -12.38 -0.71
CA ILE A 64 -2.68 -11.20 -0.47
C ILE A 64 -1.23 -11.62 -0.31
N ILE A 65 -0.35 -10.98 -1.06
CA ILE A 65 1.10 -11.11 -0.90
C ILE A 65 1.63 -9.77 -0.40
N ASP A 66 2.07 -9.74 0.85
CA ASP A 66 2.77 -8.59 1.41
C ASP A 66 4.26 -8.70 1.07
N THR A 67 4.79 -7.69 0.37
CA THR A 67 6.16 -7.70 -0.15
C THR A 67 7.04 -6.75 0.65
N PRO A 68 8.34 -7.04 0.81
CA PRO A 68 9.28 -6.11 1.40
C PRO A 68 9.27 -4.74 0.70
N GLY A 69 9.39 -3.67 1.47
CA GLY A 69 9.47 -2.30 0.94
C GLY A 69 10.90 -1.82 0.68
N HIS A 70 11.91 -2.60 1.09
CA HIS A 70 13.31 -2.20 0.99
C HIS A 70 13.94 -2.60 -0.35
N VAL A 71 14.82 -1.76 -0.87
CA VAL A 71 15.51 -1.98 -2.16
C VAL A 71 16.39 -3.23 -2.20
N ASP A 72 16.88 -3.68 -1.06
CA ASP A 72 17.73 -4.87 -0.97
C ASP A 72 16.97 -6.17 -1.25
N PHE A 73 15.64 -6.15 -1.19
CA PHE A 73 14.77 -7.31 -1.40
C PHE A 73 14.13 -7.35 -2.79
N THR A 74 14.79 -6.80 -3.80
CA THR A 74 14.28 -6.73 -5.19
C THR A 74 13.91 -8.08 -5.76
N VAL A 75 14.63 -9.15 -5.42
CA VAL A 75 14.37 -10.52 -5.89
C VAL A 75 13.04 -11.04 -5.36
N GLU A 76 12.73 -10.80 -4.09
CA GLU A 76 11.46 -11.21 -3.48
C GLU A 76 10.27 -10.44 -4.09
N VAL A 77 10.43 -9.15 -4.33
CA VAL A 77 9.44 -8.32 -5.03
C VAL A 77 9.23 -8.85 -6.44
N GLU A 78 10.31 -9.14 -7.17
CA GLU A 78 10.24 -9.64 -8.56
C GLU A 78 9.58 -11.01 -8.67
N ARG A 79 9.84 -11.91 -7.72
CA ARG A 79 9.16 -13.22 -7.65
C ARG A 79 7.66 -13.05 -7.43
N SER A 80 7.28 -12.17 -6.51
CA SER A 80 5.87 -11.88 -6.22
C SER A 80 5.16 -11.30 -7.45
N LEU A 81 5.77 -10.35 -8.16
CA LEU A 81 5.18 -9.70 -9.32
C LEU A 81 4.81 -10.67 -10.46
N ARG A 82 5.47 -11.83 -10.55
CA ARG A 82 5.20 -12.83 -11.61
C ARG A 82 3.86 -13.55 -11.44
N VAL A 83 3.31 -13.56 -10.24
CA VAL A 83 2.09 -14.31 -9.90
C VAL A 83 0.92 -13.42 -9.54
N LEU A 84 1.10 -12.08 -9.56
CA LEU A 84 0.06 -11.13 -9.20
C LEU A 84 -0.89 -10.84 -10.35
N ASP A 85 -2.20 -10.92 -10.08
CA ASP A 85 -3.25 -10.42 -10.98
C ASP A 85 -3.36 -8.89 -10.93
N GLY A 86 -2.98 -8.28 -9.82
CA GLY A 86 -2.96 -6.84 -9.61
C GLY A 86 -2.17 -6.45 -8.37
N ALA A 87 -1.87 -5.19 -8.22
CA ALA A 87 -1.12 -4.69 -7.08
C ALA A 87 -1.71 -3.39 -6.51
N VAL A 88 -1.65 -3.25 -5.19
CA VAL A 88 -1.92 -1.98 -4.51
C VAL A 88 -0.59 -1.30 -4.19
N ALA A 89 -0.38 -0.11 -4.75
CA ALA A 89 0.77 0.74 -4.45
C ALA A 89 0.37 1.74 -3.37
N VAL A 90 0.98 1.63 -2.19
CA VAL A 90 0.69 2.52 -1.06
C VAL A 90 1.71 3.65 -1.06
N PHE A 91 1.23 4.89 -1.10
CA PHE A 91 2.02 6.11 -1.03
C PHE A 91 1.76 6.82 0.29
N ASP A 92 2.80 7.47 0.81
CA ASP A 92 2.67 8.33 1.97
C ASP A 92 2.16 9.71 1.52
N GLY A 93 1.08 10.21 2.13
CA GLY A 93 0.50 11.50 1.79
C GLY A 93 1.38 12.71 2.13
N VAL A 94 2.40 12.52 2.96
CA VAL A 94 3.40 13.56 3.32
C VAL A 94 4.60 13.49 2.39
N ALA A 95 5.22 12.31 2.23
CA ALA A 95 6.42 12.12 1.43
C ALA A 95 6.12 12.01 -0.09
N GLY A 96 4.92 11.58 -0.45
CA GLY A 96 4.54 11.36 -1.85
C GLY A 96 5.24 10.16 -2.49
N VAL A 97 5.79 10.37 -3.69
CA VAL A 97 6.51 9.33 -4.43
C VAL A 97 7.99 9.40 -4.09
N GLU A 98 8.52 8.34 -3.51
CA GLU A 98 9.94 8.19 -3.18
C GLU A 98 10.70 7.34 -4.21
N PRO A 99 12.04 7.41 -4.28
CA PRO A 99 12.85 6.64 -5.25
C PRO A 99 12.62 5.12 -5.18
N GLN A 100 12.34 4.60 -3.98
CA GLN A 100 12.00 3.18 -3.79
C GLN A 100 10.67 2.82 -4.46
N SER A 101 9.68 3.72 -4.38
CA SER A 101 8.39 3.55 -5.07
C SER A 101 8.57 3.51 -6.58
N GLU A 102 9.44 4.36 -7.14
CA GLU A 102 9.76 4.37 -8.57
C GLU A 102 10.39 3.05 -9.03
N THR A 103 11.31 2.50 -8.22
CA THR A 103 11.96 1.23 -8.52
C THR A 103 10.97 0.08 -8.60
N VAL A 104 10.11 -0.05 -7.59
CA VAL A 104 9.08 -1.10 -7.55
C VAL A 104 8.03 -0.89 -8.65
N TRP A 105 7.72 0.35 -8.97
CA TRP A 105 6.81 0.71 -10.07
C TRP A 105 7.33 0.24 -11.42
N ARG A 106 8.60 0.51 -11.74
CA ARG A 106 9.26 0.05 -12.97
C ARG A 106 9.32 -1.47 -13.08
N GLN A 107 9.52 -2.16 -11.95
CA GLN A 107 9.46 -3.62 -11.93
C GLN A 107 8.05 -4.13 -12.26
N ALA A 108 7.01 -3.51 -11.71
CA ALA A 108 5.64 -3.86 -12.02
C ALA A 108 5.27 -3.58 -13.50
N ASP A 109 5.84 -2.54 -14.13
CA ASP A 109 5.71 -2.29 -15.57
C ASP A 109 6.31 -3.42 -16.41
N LYS A 110 7.49 -3.90 -16.03
CA LYS A 110 8.16 -5.04 -16.69
C LYS A 110 7.27 -6.27 -16.74
N TYR A 111 6.51 -6.54 -15.67
CA TYR A 111 5.60 -7.68 -15.58
C TYR A 111 4.16 -7.34 -15.98
N LYS A 112 3.88 -6.12 -16.42
CA LYS A 112 2.54 -5.65 -16.85
C LYS A 112 1.46 -5.85 -15.79
N VAL A 113 1.81 -5.72 -14.51
CA VAL A 113 0.86 -5.88 -13.40
C VAL A 113 -0.03 -4.65 -13.29
N PRO A 114 -1.37 -4.78 -13.39
CA PRO A 114 -2.29 -3.68 -13.14
C PRO A 114 -2.16 -3.14 -11.71
N ARG A 115 -2.32 -1.84 -11.54
CA ARG A 115 -2.07 -1.20 -10.23
C ARG A 115 -3.20 -0.27 -9.82
N MET A 116 -3.50 -0.31 -8.52
CA MET A 116 -4.28 0.67 -7.82
C MET A 116 -3.37 1.45 -6.87
N CYS A 117 -3.49 2.78 -6.87
CA CYS A 117 -2.74 3.64 -5.94
C CYS A 117 -3.59 3.92 -4.71
N PHE A 118 -2.99 3.80 -3.54
CA PHE A 118 -3.61 4.13 -2.25
C PHE A 118 -2.74 5.17 -1.53
N VAL A 119 -3.28 6.37 -1.32
CA VAL A 119 -2.60 7.44 -0.58
C VAL A 119 -2.98 7.32 0.88
N ASN A 120 -2.00 7.02 1.70
CA ASN A 120 -2.12 6.77 3.14
C ASN A 120 -1.65 7.97 3.97
N LYS A 121 -1.96 7.99 5.25
CA LYS A 121 -1.52 9.00 6.23
C LYS A 121 -1.98 10.42 5.92
N LEU A 122 -3.17 10.57 5.38
CA LEU A 122 -3.75 11.88 5.07
C LEU A 122 -4.13 12.68 6.34
N ASP A 123 -4.12 12.03 7.49
CA ASP A 123 -4.30 12.58 8.83
C ASP A 123 -3.03 13.24 9.41
N ARG A 124 -1.86 13.00 8.81
CA ARG A 124 -0.59 13.55 9.30
C ARG A 124 -0.39 15.01 8.87
N THR A 125 0.28 15.78 9.72
CA THR A 125 0.69 17.15 9.40
C THR A 125 1.59 17.18 8.16
N GLY A 126 1.29 18.05 7.21
CA GLY A 126 1.98 18.16 5.92
C GLY A 126 1.44 17.21 4.84
N ALA A 127 0.43 16.40 5.13
CA ALA A 127 -0.18 15.52 4.14
C ALA A 127 -0.94 16.32 3.07
N ASN A 128 -0.67 15.98 1.80
CA ASN A 128 -1.32 16.62 0.66
C ASN A 128 -1.61 15.58 -0.44
N PHE A 129 -2.89 15.26 -0.59
CA PHE A 129 -3.36 14.30 -1.58
C PHE A 129 -3.05 14.72 -3.02
N PHE A 130 -3.32 15.96 -3.38
CA PHE A 130 -3.14 16.45 -4.74
C PHE A 130 -1.67 16.52 -5.13
N MET A 131 -0.80 16.94 -4.21
CA MET A 131 0.66 16.87 -4.39
C MET A 131 1.10 15.44 -4.71
N THR A 132 0.60 14.45 -3.96
CA THR A 132 0.93 13.04 -4.20
C THR A 132 0.45 12.57 -5.57
N VAL A 133 -0.76 12.96 -5.99
CA VAL A 133 -1.30 12.64 -7.33
C VAL A 133 -0.46 13.26 -8.44
N ASP A 134 -0.02 14.51 -8.28
CA ASP A 134 0.85 15.17 -9.26
C ASP A 134 2.24 14.52 -9.32
N MET A 135 2.82 14.14 -8.17
CA MET A 135 4.06 13.37 -8.15
C MET A 135 3.93 12.00 -8.84
N ILE A 136 2.78 11.33 -8.73
CA ILE A 136 2.51 10.08 -9.46
C ILE A 136 2.55 10.32 -10.97
N LYS A 137 1.95 11.40 -11.47
CA LYS A 137 2.02 11.77 -12.89
C LYS A 137 3.43 12.06 -13.34
N ASP A 138 4.14 12.92 -12.60
CA ASP A 138 5.42 13.46 -13.02
C ASP A 138 6.55 12.43 -12.91
N ARG A 139 6.60 11.66 -11.81
CA ARG A 139 7.69 10.72 -11.55
C ARG A 139 7.47 9.33 -12.10
N LEU A 140 6.20 8.87 -12.12
CA LEU A 140 5.86 7.52 -12.58
C LEU A 140 5.37 7.52 -14.03
N GLY A 141 5.15 8.69 -14.63
CA GLY A 141 4.78 8.82 -16.04
C GLY A 141 3.42 8.21 -16.39
N CYS A 142 2.48 8.20 -15.44
CA CYS A 142 1.15 7.63 -15.65
C CYS A 142 0.05 8.65 -15.32
N TYR A 143 -1.14 8.45 -15.89
CA TYR A 143 -2.32 9.26 -15.59
C TYR A 143 -3.21 8.50 -14.60
N PRO A 144 -3.20 8.87 -13.31
CA PRO A 144 -4.06 8.24 -12.32
C PRO A 144 -5.51 8.66 -12.53
N LEU A 145 -6.41 7.69 -12.53
CA LEU A 145 -7.83 7.91 -12.43
C LEU A 145 -8.20 8.06 -10.95
N VAL A 146 -8.54 9.28 -10.54
CA VAL A 146 -8.92 9.56 -9.15
C VAL A 146 -10.36 9.09 -8.93
N THR A 147 -10.53 8.00 -8.19
CA THR A 147 -11.83 7.42 -7.84
C THR A 147 -12.36 7.87 -6.49
N GLN A 148 -11.48 8.35 -5.61
CA GLN A 148 -11.84 8.82 -4.27
C GLN A 148 -11.11 10.11 -3.95
N LEU A 149 -11.80 11.04 -3.30
CA LEU A 149 -11.26 12.32 -2.87
C LEU A 149 -11.32 12.42 -1.35
N PRO A 150 -10.28 12.95 -0.68
CA PRO A 150 -10.30 13.18 0.76
C PRO A 150 -11.20 14.36 1.09
N ILE A 151 -11.96 14.25 2.19
CA ILE A 151 -12.67 15.35 2.81
C ILE A 151 -11.87 15.78 4.03
N GLY A 152 -11.34 17.01 3.97
CA GLY A 152 -10.40 17.53 4.96
C GLY A 152 -8.96 17.07 4.70
N SER A 153 -8.06 17.57 5.49
CA SER A 153 -6.63 17.22 5.50
C SER A 153 -6.08 17.32 6.91
N GLU A 154 -5.01 16.62 7.18
CA GLU A 154 -4.33 16.63 8.48
C GLU A 154 -5.30 16.33 9.64
N ASN A 155 -5.31 17.12 10.68
CA ASN A 155 -6.20 16.99 11.84
C ASN A 155 -7.70 17.10 11.49
N ASN A 156 -8.03 17.67 10.33
CA ASN A 156 -9.41 17.79 9.83
C ASN A 156 -9.78 16.71 8.83
N PHE A 157 -8.89 15.74 8.56
CA PHE A 157 -9.20 14.60 7.72
C PHE A 157 -10.32 13.79 8.34
N CYS A 158 -11.42 13.66 7.62
CA CYS A 158 -12.64 13.05 8.13
C CYS A 158 -12.97 11.73 7.43
N LEU A 159 -13.04 11.73 6.10
CA LEU A 159 -13.42 10.56 5.32
C LEU A 159 -13.03 10.71 3.84
N LEU A 160 -13.25 9.64 3.07
CA LEU A 160 -13.07 9.63 1.62
C LEU A 160 -14.44 9.73 0.92
N TYR A 161 -14.55 10.61 -0.05
CA TYR A 161 -15.68 10.68 -0.96
C TYR A 161 -15.39 9.85 -2.21
N THR A 162 -16.24 8.85 -2.47
CA THR A 162 -16.13 8.05 -3.69
C THR A 162 -16.94 8.70 -4.81
N SER A 163 -16.28 9.07 -5.91
CA SER A 163 -16.97 9.58 -7.08
C SER A 163 -17.73 8.45 -7.78
N PRO A 164 -19.06 8.59 -8.00
CA PRO A 164 -19.84 7.57 -8.69
C PRO A 164 -19.53 7.49 -10.18
N SER A 165 -18.89 8.50 -10.73
CA SER A 165 -18.42 8.56 -12.12
C SER A 165 -17.19 9.45 -12.19
N PRO A 166 -16.05 8.97 -12.67
CA PRO A 166 -14.94 9.83 -13.03
C PRO A 166 -15.41 10.64 -14.24
N ARG A 167 -15.87 11.85 -14.00
CA ARG A 167 -16.09 12.84 -15.06
C ARG A 167 -14.86 13.74 -15.09
N ASP A 168 -14.48 14.02 -16.30
CA ASP A 168 -13.38 14.85 -16.80
C ASP A 168 -12.96 16.03 -15.91
#